data_f5c2c82e420ed710784409219b8d4468
#
_entry.id   f5c2c82e420ed710784409219b8d4468
#
_cell.length_a   1.000
_cell.length_b   1.000
_cell.length_c   1.000
_cell.angle_alpha   90.00
_cell.angle_beta   90.00
_cell.angle_gamma   90.00
#
_symmetry.space_group_name_H-M   'P 1'
#
loop_
_entity.id
_entity.type
_entity.pdbx_description
1 polymer ?
#
loop_
_entity_poly.entity_id
_entity_poly.type
_entity_poly.pdbx_seq_one_letter_code
_entity_poly.pdbx_strand_id
1 'polypeptide(L)'
;MVSGGRGGAAGLWRLLVGPPLRAREVSREQISSVEGLPALSLDALTSVAYGPEAIIVVLAVAGAGALHLVLPITIAIVVLLAILVFSYRQVIDAYPGGGGAFAVSRGNLGARASQLAGAALIVDYTLTVAVSIAAGVASLTSAYPRLASVTVPICLGILAVITLLNLRGLGSAARAFLLPTMVFIVGLLAVIAIGLIHPLALHAPMPGVALTPARALETVSLLLVLKAFSAGCSALTGVEAIANGVPLFKQPRQRRARQTEVLLGAILGLMLLGLAVLADRWHIGPRSGQTVLSQIISVAVGRGWAFYGMSLTITVVLALAANTSFGGLPVLAGLLAKDNYLPHLYAVRDDRQVFASGIWSLAVLSGVLIIAVDGDTQRLIPLFAIGVFTGFTLSQTGLVVHWRRTRPPHWVHRAVINGTGAVVTAAATIIFLGTKFTEGAWVVVIAVPAFMLLFSRIHRYYQRAGRAMGLGAIPGKPRPQPSVVVVPVVDVSRPAQHAISEALSLSDDVIAVTVAIDAPGQDGDPARDLQEQWARWNPGPPLKVLRTEYSSIAAPILAFLEELHAQRQEQIVVLIPVAVPDRARYRLLQNHYDLVLSNALRDLPYIIAARVPMSLHVTRADVRLDS
;
A
#
# COMPACT_ATOMS: atom_id res chain seq x y z
N MET A 1 14.35 -20.21 -19.89
CA MET A 1 14.28 -19.26 -21.02
C MET A 1 12.88 -19.35 -21.61
N VAL A 2 11.96 -18.47 -21.23
CA VAL A 2 10.64 -18.33 -21.86
C VAL A 2 10.52 -16.87 -22.29
N SER A 3 10.96 -16.59 -23.51
CA SER A 3 10.77 -15.32 -24.19
C SER A 3 9.44 -15.35 -24.94
N GLY A 4 8.33 -15.17 -24.24
CA GLY A 4 7.02 -15.00 -24.85
C GLY A 4 6.72 -13.51 -25.02
N GLY A 5 6.52 -13.05 -26.26
CA GLY A 5 6.21 -11.67 -26.63
C GLY A 5 5.06 -11.05 -25.82
N ARG A 6 5.39 -10.11 -24.98
CA ARG A 6 4.42 -9.26 -24.27
C ARG A 6 4.28 -7.96 -25.05
N GLY A 7 3.04 -7.59 -25.37
CA GLY A 7 2.69 -6.41 -26.16
C GLY A 7 3.24 -5.09 -25.59
N GLY A 8 3.17 -4.01 -26.33
CA GLY A 8 3.77 -2.69 -26.05
C GLY A 8 3.57 -2.15 -24.63
N ALA A 9 2.43 -2.44 -23.97
CA ALA A 9 2.16 -2.05 -22.59
C ALA A 9 3.13 -2.69 -21.58
N ALA A 10 3.51 -3.96 -21.76
CA ALA A 10 4.48 -4.63 -20.89
C ALA A 10 5.93 -4.15 -21.14
N GLY A 11 6.23 -3.68 -22.35
CA GLY A 11 7.50 -3.02 -22.67
C GLY A 11 7.61 -1.65 -22.00
N LEU A 12 6.56 -0.84 -22.08
CA LEU A 12 6.49 0.46 -21.42
C LEU A 12 6.54 0.31 -19.88
N TRP A 13 5.84 -0.68 -19.32
CA TRP A 13 5.89 -1.00 -17.89
C TRP A 13 7.29 -1.38 -17.44
N ARG A 14 8.01 -2.19 -18.20
CA ARG A 14 9.42 -2.53 -17.90
C ARG A 14 10.37 -1.35 -18.00
N LEU A 15 10.09 -0.40 -18.88
CA LEU A 15 10.87 0.84 -19.01
C LEU A 15 10.62 1.77 -17.82
N LEU A 16 9.38 1.83 -17.31
CA LEU A 16 9.01 2.62 -16.14
C LEU A 16 9.46 1.99 -14.83
N VAL A 17 9.30 0.66 -14.65
CA VAL A 17 9.52 -0.05 -13.38
C VAL A 17 10.89 -0.74 -13.33
N GLY A 18 11.51 -1.02 -14.47
CA GLY A 18 12.83 -1.65 -14.59
C GLY A 18 12.80 -3.19 -14.66
N PRO A 19 13.96 -3.86 -14.86
CA PRO A 19 14.08 -5.31 -14.98
C PRO A 19 13.84 -6.03 -13.63
N PRO A 20 13.48 -7.33 -13.64
CA PRO A 20 13.32 -8.15 -12.43
C PRO A 20 14.57 -8.14 -11.55
N LEU A 21 14.40 -8.09 -10.22
CA LEU A 21 15.47 -8.17 -9.22
C LEU A 21 15.60 -9.58 -8.66
N ARG A 22 16.84 -10.03 -8.42
CA ARG A 22 17.09 -11.31 -7.77
C ARG A 22 16.93 -11.20 -6.25
N ALA A 23 16.34 -12.17 -5.60
CA ALA A 23 16.13 -12.17 -4.15
C ALA A 23 17.43 -11.97 -3.33
N ARG A 24 18.59 -12.40 -3.85
CA ARG A 24 19.89 -12.18 -3.21
C ARG A 24 20.38 -10.73 -3.24
N GLU A 25 19.91 -9.92 -4.19
CA GLU A 25 20.30 -8.51 -4.31
C GLU A 25 19.63 -7.65 -3.24
N VAL A 26 18.38 -7.99 -2.88
CA VAL A 26 17.61 -7.32 -1.82
C VAL A 26 18.22 -7.55 -0.42
N SER A 27 18.84 -8.71 -0.18
CA SER A 27 19.44 -9.04 1.13
C SER A 27 20.75 -8.30 1.43
N ARG A 28 21.38 -7.65 0.47
CA ARG A 28 22.66 -6.90 0.64
C ARG A 28 22.47 -5.48 1.19
N GLU A 29 21.25 -4.96 1.26
CA GLU A 29 20.98 -3.55 1.60
C GLU A 29 20.59 -3.38 3.08
N GLN A 30 21.45 -3.85 3.99
CA GLN A 30 21.27 -3.58 5.41
C GLN A 30 21.80 -2.20 5.77
N ILE A 31 21.08 -1.49 6.69
CA ILE A 31 21.36 -0.12 7.09
C ILE A 31 22.15 -0.04 8.40
N SER A 32 22.97 0.99 8.55
CA SER A 32 23.65 1.37 9.81
C SER A 32 22.72 2.20 10.70
N SER A 33 23.16 2.54 11.92
CA SER A 33 22.37 3.38 12.83
C SER A 33 22.13 4.79 12.26
N VAL A 34 23.09 5.36 11.54
CA VAL A 34 22.96 6.71 10.92
C VAL A 34 22.09 6.67 9.68
N GLU A 35 22.27 5.64 8.84
CA GLU A 35 21.41 5.42 7.67
C GLU A 35 19.95 5.08 8.06
N GLY A 36 19.73 4.64 9.31
CA GLY A 36 18.40 4.40 9.87
C GLY A 36 17.55 5.66 9.99
N LEU A 37 18.16 6.85 10.24
CA LEU A 37 17.43 8.11 10.32
C LEU A 37 16.71 8.45 9.01
N PRO A 38 17.40 8.57 7.86
CA PRO A 38 16.73 8.87 6.60
C PRO A 38 15.87 7.74 6.06
N ALA A 39 16.15 6.49 6.46
CA ALA A 39 15.40 5.34 5.96
C ALA A 39 14.08 5.09 6.68
N LEU A 40 14.04 5.32 7.99
CA LEU A 40 12.92 4.91 8.85
C LEU A 40 12.35 6.04 9.72
N SER A 41 13.07 7.14 9.92
CA SER A 41 12.68 8.19 10.88
C SER A 41 12.32 9.51 10.18
N LEU A 42 12.29 9.54 8.86
CA LEU A 42 12.13 10.78 8.13
C LEU A 42 10.77 11.42 8.41
N ASP A 43 9.72 10.62 8.49
CA ASP A 43 8.38 11.08 8.85
C ASP A 43 8.37 11.76 10.23
N ALA A 44 8.93 11.13 11.26
CA ALA A 44 9.01 11.72 12.58
C ALA A 44 9.85 13.01 12.60
N LEU A 45 11.02 13.04 11.95
CA LEU A 45 11.87 14.22 11.91
C LEU A 45 11.24 15.41 11.19
N THR A 46 10.46 15.15 10.16
CA THR A 46 9.82 16.20 9.36
C THR A 46 8.52 16.72 9.98
N SER A 47 7.96 16.02 10.96
CA SER A 47 6.76 16.46 11.68
C SER A 47 6.95 17.78 12.44
N VAL A 48 8.19 18.20 12.69
CA VAL A 48 8.50 19.55 13.21
C VAL A 48 8.02 20.66 12.28
N ALA A 49 7.79 20.39 11.00
CA ALA A 49 7.32 21.39 10.05
C ALA A 49 5.87 21.80 10.29
N TYR A 50 5.04 20.92 10.85
CA TYR A 50 3.62 21.17 11.07
C TYR A 50 3.18 21.03 12.54
N GLY A 51 3.94 20.33 13.39
CA GLY A 51 3.59 20.12 14.80
C GLY A 51 3.46 21.41 15.61
N PRO A 52 4.47 22.29 15.65
CA PRO A 52 4.37 23.59 16.32
C PRO A 52 3.28 24.48 15.72
N GLU A 53 3.08 24.45 14.41
CA GLU A 53 2.01 25.18 13.72
C GLU A 53 0.62 24.75 14.20
N ALA A 54 0.40 23.44 14.36
CA ALA A 54 -0.87 22.90 14.85
C ALA A 54 -1.20 23.40 16.28
N ILE A 55 -0.21 23.57 17.16
CA ILE A 55 -0.39 24.16 18.48
C ILE A 55 -0.80 25.63 18.35
N ILE A 56 -0.04 26.39 17.56
CA ILE A 56 -0.20 27.84 17.40
C ILE A 56 -1.57 28.17 16.80
N VAL A 57 -2.02 27.44 15.78
CA VAL A 57 -3.32 27.63 15.13
C VAL A 57 -4.47 27.44 16.14
N VAL A 58 -4.39 26.43 17.00
CA VAL A 58 -5.40 26.18 18.04
C VAL A 58 -5.41 27.28 19.10
N LEU A 59 -4.22 27.70 19.59
CA LEU A 59 -4.12 28.73 20.61
C LEU A 59 -4.50 30.12 20.10
N ALA A 60 -4.27 30.41 18.83
CA ALA A 60 -4.56 31.72 18.23
C ALA A 60 -6.04 32.12 18.30
N VAL A 61 -6.97 31.17 18.43
CA VAL A 61 -8.41 31.43 18.62
C VAL A 61 -8.66 32.19 19.91
N ALA A 62 -7.84 31.98 20.96
CA ALA A 62 -7.90 32.71 22.21
C ALA A 62 -7.08 34.02 22.18
N GLY A 63 -6.62 34.47 21.02
CA GLY A 63 -5.86 35.69 20.81
C GLY A 63 -4.38 35.55 21.04
N ALA A 64 -3.62 36.62 20.77
CA ALA A 64 -2.16 36.64 20.84
C ALA A 64 -1.63 36.32 22.26
N GLY A 65 -2.37 36.67 23.31
CA GLY A 65 -2.00 36.38 24.70
C GLY A 65 -1.92 34.91 25.06
N ALA A 66 -2.62 34.00 24.29
CA ALA A 66 -2.56 32.57 24.53
C ALA A 66 -1.30 31.91 23.96
N LEU A 67 -0.58 32.58 23.05
CA LEU A 67 0.57 32.01 22.35
C LEU A 67 1.76 31.69 23.28
N HIS A 68 1.85 32.33 24.47
CA HIS A 68 2.87 31.97 25.49
C HIS A 68 2.75 30.51 25.98
N LEU A 69 1.59 29.86 25.76
CA LEU A 69 1.38 28.45 26.11
C LEU A 69 2.02 27.48 25.11
N VAL A 70 2.53 27.94 23.95
CA VAL A 70 3.21 27.10 22.95
C VAL A 70 4.40 26.36 23.56
N LEU A 71 5.24 27.05 24.33
CA LEU A 71 6.43 26.47 24.93
C LEU A 71 6.08 25.41 26.00
N PRO A 72 5.25 25.67 27.05
CA PRO A 72 4.90 24.64 28.02
C PRO A 72 4.17 23.44 27.42
N ILE A 73 3.31 23.64 26.41
CA ILE A 73 2.67 22.53 25.71
C ILE A 73 3.70 21.70 24.93
N THR A 74 4.65 22.36 24.26
CA THR A 74 5.73 21.63 23.55
C THR A 74 6.63 20.87 24.53
N ILE A 75 6.94 21.39 25.71
CA ILE A 75 7.66 20.66 26.76
C ILE A 75 6.90 19.38 27.14
N ALA A 76 5.58 19.46 27.36
CA ALA A 76 4.77 18.29 27.67
C ALA A 76 4.79 17.24 26.54
N ILE A 77 4.77 17.69 25.27
CA ILE A 77 4.90 16.81 24.10
C ILE A 77 6.30 16.15 24.06
N VAL A 78 7.38 16.87 24.35
CA VAL A 78 8.73 16.32 24.39
C VAL A 78 8.91 15.31 25.53
N VAL A 79 8.26 15.53 26.68
CA VAL A 79 8.21 14.53 27.77
C VAL A 79 7.48 13.25 27.28
N LEU A 80 6.36 13.40 26.59
CA LEU A 80 5.67 12.25 25.99
C LEU A 80 6.54 11.55 24.93
N LEU A 81 7.27 12.30 24.09
CA LEU A 81 8.26 11.74 23.15
C LEU A 81 9.29 10.89 23.86
N ALA A 82 9.85 11.38 24.99
CA ALA A 82 10.81 10.61 25.77
C ALA A 82 10.21 9.28 26.28
N ILE A 83 8.97 9.31 26.79
CA ILE A 83 8.25 8.10 27.24
C ILE A 83 8.09 7.12 26.04
N LEU A 84 7.69 7.61 24.87
CA LEU A 84 7.53 6.80 23.67
C LEU A 84 8.86 6.17 23.23
N VAL A 85 9.93 6.95 23.15
CA VAL A 85 11.27 6.45 22.80
C VAL A 85 11.73 5.34 23.75
N PHE A 86 11.57 5.52 25.06
CA PHE A 86 11.90 4.47 26.04
C PHE A 86 11.01 3.23 25.89
N SER A 87 9.73 3.40 25.56
CA SER A 87 8.81 2.30 25.29
C SER A 87 9.20 1.55 24.02
N TYR A 88 9.44 2.25 22.90
CA TYR A 88 9.78 1.62 21.62
C TYR A 88 11.14 0.93 21.63
N ARG A 89 12.11 1.38 22.42
CA ARG A 89 13.33 0.61 22.69
C ARG A 89 13.03 -0.77 23.26
N GLN A 90 11.99 -0.89 24.08
CA GLN A 90 11.56 -2.19 24.62
C GLN A 90 10.79 -3.02 23.58
N VAL A 91 10.04 -2.38 22.64
CA VAL A 91 9.44 -3.06 21.48
C VAL A 91 10.53 -3.70 20.61
N ILE A 92 11.60 -2.93 20.30
CA ILE A 92 12.76 -3.39 19.53
C ILE A 92 13.42 -4.62 20.18
N ASP A 93 13.54 -4.63 21.52
CA ASP A 93 14.11 -5.76 22.26
C ASP A 93 13.19 -6.99 22.25
N ALA A 94 11.88 -6.80 22.43
CA ALA A 94 10.91 -7.89 22.53
C ALA A 94 10.54 -8.48 21.15
N TYR A 95 10.57 -7.67 20.08
CA TYR A 95 10.14 -8.04 18.72
C TYR A 95 11.21 -7.76 17.67
N PRO A 96 12.33 -8.50 17.67
CA PRO A 96 13.43 -8.29 16.71
C PRO A 96 13.05 -8.59 15.26
N GLY A 97 11.94 -9.29 15.03
CA GLY A 97 11.35 -9.53 13.72
C GLY A 97 10.59 -8.33 13.13
N GLY A 98 10.45 -7.24 13.88
CA GLY A 98 9.66 -6.07 13.47
C GLY A 98 8.15 -6.27 13.63
N GLY A 99 7.35 -5.40 12.98
CA GLY A 99 5.89 -5.49 12.95
C GLY A 99 5.17 -4.64 14.00
N GLY A 100 5.90 -3.88 14.85
CA GLY A 100 5.38 -2.81 15.70
C GLY A 100 4.08 -3.13 16.45
N ALA A 101 3.15 -2.19 16.47
CA ALA A 101 1.89 -2.29 17.21
C ALA A 101 1.04 -3.51 16.78
N PHE A 102 1.05 -3.89 15.49
CA PHE A 102 0.32 -5.06 15.01
C PHE A 102 0.88 -6.36 15.59
N ALA A 103 2.21 -6.56 15.52
CA ALA A 103 2.86 -7.77 16.02
C ALA A 103 2.74 -7.90 17.56
N VAL A 104 2.92 -6.79 18.27
CA VAL A 104 2.77 -6.73 19.74
C VAL A 104 1.34 -7.07 20.15
N SER A 105 0.35 -6.48 19.50
CA SER A 105 -1.08 -6.74 19.77
C SER A 105 -1.45 -8.19 19.46
N ARG A 106 -0.97 -8.74 18.35
CA ARG A 106 -1.21 -10.13 17.95
C ARG A 106 -0.65 -11.11 18.98
N GLY A 107 0.56 -10.87 19.45
CA GLY A 107 1.24 -11.76 20.41
C GLY A 107 0.69 -11.71 21.84
N ASN A 108 0.10 -10.57 22.26
CA ASN A 108 -0.24 -10.35 23.65
C ASN A 108 -1.72 -10.06 23.92
N LEU A 109 -2.42 -9.37 23.01
CA LEU A 109 -3.79 -8.90 23.23
C LEU A 109 -4.83 -9.68 22.41
N GLY A 110 -4.39 -10.52 21.49
CA GLY A 110 -5.24 -11.39 20.68
C GLY A 110 -5.76 -10.79 19.38
N ALA A 111 -6.60 -11.54 18.67
CA ALA A 111 -7.00 -11.27 17.28
C ALA A 111 -7.74 -9.93 17.09
N ARG A 112 -8.67 -9.56 17.99
CA ARG A 112 -9.43 -8.31 17.87
C ARG A 112 -8.54 -7.08 18.02
N ALA A 113 -7.60 -7.11 18.99
CA ALA A 113 -6.67 -6.01 19.20
C ALA A 113 -5.68 -5.87 18.02
N SER A 114 -5.24 -7.00 17.44
CA SER A 114 -4.38 -6.95 16.24
C SER A 114 -5.12 -6.42 15.01
N GLN A 115 -6.41 -6.75 14.83
CA GLN A 115 -7.23 -6.16 13.77
C GLN A 115 -7.40 -4.66 13.94
N LEU A 116 -7.64 -4.19 15.19
CA LEU A 116 -7.73 -2.77 15.51
C LEU A 116 -6.40 -2.07 15.22
N ALA A 117 -5.27 -2.63 15.66
CA ALA A 117 -3.95 -2.09 15.37
C ALA A 117 -3.66 -2.05 13.86
N GLY A 118 -4.00 -3.11 13.12
CA GLY A 118 -3.85 -3.16 11.66
C GLY A 118 -4.69 -2.12 10.94
N ALA A 119 -5.96 -1.95 11.33
CA ALA A 119 -6.86 -0.96 10.76
C ALA A 119 -6.39 0.48 11.05
N ALA A 120 -5.98 0.75 12.30
CA ALA A 120 -5.44 2.04 12.70
C ALA A 120 -4.17 2.40 11.93
N LEU A 121 -3.24 1.44 11.74
CA LEU A 121 -2.01 1.64 10.98
C LEU A 121 -2.26 1.85 9.47
N ILE A 122 -3.27 1.21 8.87
CA ILE A 122 -3.63 1.48 7.46
C ILE A 122 -4.08 2.94 7.30
N VAL A 123 -4.93 3.41 8.20
CA VAL A 123 -5.40 4.80 8.22
C VAL A 123 -4.23 5.75 8.45
N ASP A 124 -3.38 5.45 9.41
CA ASP A 124 -2.19 6.22 9.75
C ASP A 124 -1.23 6.38 8.56
N TYR A 125 -0.78 5.29 7.95
CA TYR A 125 0.11 5.34 6.79
C TYR A 125 -0.48 6.11 5.61
N THR A 126 -1.79 6.01 5.40
CA THR A 126 -2.47 6.73 4.32
C THR A 126 -2.48 8.23 4.58
N LEU A 127 -2.78 8.63 5.81
CA LEU A 127 -2.79 10.02 6.24
C LEU A 127 -1.37 10.62 6.30
N THR A 128 -0.37 9.84 6.75
CA THR A 128 1.05 10.25 6.75
C THR A 128 1.50 10.68 5.35
N VAL A 129 1.18 9.90 4.30
CA VAL A 129 1.52 10.27 2.92
C VAL A 129 0.85 11.57 2.53
N ALA A 130 -0.45 11.72 2.79
CA ALA A 130 -1.21 12.91 2.42
C ALA A 130 -0.71 14.16 3.16
N VAL A 131 -0.51 14.06 4.49
CA VAL A 131 -0.02 15.18 5.34
C VAL A 131 1.39 15.59 4.95
N SER A 132 2.32 14.63 4.79
CA SER A 132 3.70 14.95 4.46
C SER A 132 3.84 15.64 3.10
N ILE A 133 3.12 15.16 2.07
CA ILE A 133 3.13 15.80 0.76
C ILE A 133 2.48 17.18 0.82
N ALA A 134 1.32 17.31 1.46
CA ALA A 134 0.61 18.59 1.59
C ALA A 134 1.45 19.63 2.37
N ALA A 135 2.08 19.23 3.49
CA ALA A 135 2.96 20.11 4.27
C ALA A 135 4.22 20.53 3.48
N GLY A 136 4.78 19.61 2.68
CA GLY A 136 5.90 19.92 1.79
C GLY A 136 5.52 20.97 0.75
N VAL A 137 4.36 20.83 0.12
CA VAL A 137 3.84 21.80 -0.85
C VAL A 137 3.46 23.12 -0.17
N ALA A 138 2.92 23.10 1.07
CA ALA A 138 2.64 24.30 1.85
C ALA A 138 3.92 25.12 2.14
N SER A 139 5.04 24.45 2.43
CA SER A 139 6.35 25.11 2.56
C SER A 139 6.81 25.75 1.25
N LEU A 140 6.61 25.04 0.11
CA LEU A 140 6.93 25.55 -1.22
C LEU A 140 6.07 26.76 -1.59
N THR A 141 4.76 26.71 -1.36
CA THR A 141 3.84 27.83 -1.67
C THR A 141 4.05 29.02 -0.74
N SER A 142 4.55 28.82 0.48
CA SER A 142 4.99 29.90 1.37
C SER A 142 6.19 30.67 0.80
N ALA A 143 7.08 29.98 0.10
CA ALA A 143 8.23 30.61 -0.58
C ALA A 143 7.83 31.22 -1.94
N TYR A 144 6.97 30.51 -2.68
CA TYR A 144 6.50 30.85 -4.02
C TYR A 144 4.96 30.94 -4.09
N PRO A 145 4.35 32.07 -3.66
CA PRO A 145 2.88 32.18 -3.55
C PRO A 145 2.12 31.95 -4.86
N ARG A 146 2.76 32.16 -6.02
CA ARG A 146 2.17 31.89 -7.35
C ARG A 146 1.79 30.41 -7.56
N LEU A 147 2.42 29.50 -6.82
CA LEU A 147 2.14 28.06 -6.91
C LEU A 147 0.90 27.64 -6.10
N ALA A 148 0.33 28.53 -5.29
CA ALA A 148 -0.83 28.23 -4.45
C ALA A 148 -2.06 27.79 -5.26
N SER A 149 -2.24 28.33 -6.49
CA SER A 149 -3.35 27.95 -7.38
C SER A 149 -3.25 26.52 -7.94
N VAL A 150 -2.07 25.89 -7.87
CA VAL A 150 -1.79 24.54 -8.39
C VAL A 150 -1.31 23.58 -7.31
N THR A 151 -1.69 23.80 -6.05
CA THR A 151 -1.29 22.97 -4.90
C THR A 151 -1.65 21.49 -5.11
N VAL A 152 -2.90 21.17 -5.46
CA VAL A 152 -3.34 19.77 -5.65
C VAL A 152 -2.60 19.08 -6.79
N PRO A 153 -2.47 19.65 -8.00
CA PRO A 153 -1.64 19.07 -9.05
C PRO A 153 -0.19 18.79 -8.64
N ILE A 154 0.44 19.70 -7.89
CA ILE A 154 1.82 19.49 -7.39
C ILE A 154 1.85 18.32 -6.42
N CYS A 155 0.91 18.25 -5.46
CA CYS A 155 0.81 17.14 -4.51
C CYS A 155 0.65 15.79 -5.23
N LEU A 156 -0.25 15.71 -6.23
CA LEU A 156 -0.46 14.49 -7.01
C LEU A 156 0.75 14.13 -7.87
N GLY A 157 1.46 15.12 -8.41
CA GLY A 157 2.71 14.91 -9.15
C GLY A 157 3.80 14.30 -8.25
N ILE A 158 3.98 14.83 -7.05
CA ILE A 158 4.92 14.28 -6.05
C ILE A 158 4.51 12.86 -5.65
N LEU A 159 3.22 12.63 -5.38
CA LEU A 159 2.68 11.30 -5.06
C LEU A 159 2.96 10.29 -6.17
N ALA A 160 2.74 10.67 -7.43
CA ALA A 160 3.02 9.82 -8.59
C ALA A 160 4.51 9.46 -8.70
N VAL A 161 5.40 10.43 -8.52
CA VAL A 161 6.86 10.19 -8.53
C VAL A 161 7.26 9.22 -7.43
N ILE A 162 6.81 9.44 -6.18
CA ILE A 162 7.13 8.56 -5.04
C ILE A 162 6.57 7.15 -5.29
N THR A 163 5.35 7.03 -5.81
CA THR A 163 4.74 5.74 -6.16
C THR A 163 5.57 4.97 -7.19
N LEU A 164 5.99 5.64 -8.27
CA LEU A 164 6.83 5.04 -9.31
C LEU A 164 8.20 4.61 -8.76
N LEU A 165 8.80 5.42 -7.90
CA LEU A 165 10.06 5.09 -7.25
C LEU A 165 9.93 3.83 -6.39
N ASN A 166 8.84 3.69 -5.63
CA ASN A 166 8.60 2.51 -4.79
C ASN A 166 8.29 1.25 -5.61
N LEU A 167 7.56 1.38 -6.72
CA LEU A 167 7.34 0.27 -7.66
C LEU A 167 8.63 -0.23 -8.32
N ARG A 168 9.63 0.64 -8.47
CA ARG A 168 10.97 0.25 -8.92
C ARG A 168 11.77 -0.56 -7.90
N GLY A 169 11.32 -0.62 -6.65
CA GLY A 169 12.00 -1.38 -5.60
C GLY A 169 13.33 -0.75 -5.21
N LEU A 170 13.30 0.51 -4.78
CA LEU A 170 14.51 1.25 -4.39
C LEU A 170 15.03 0.79 -3.02
N GLY A 171 15.75 -0.30 -2.98
CA GLY A 171 16.56 -0.65 -1.81
C GLY A 171 17.76 0.28 -1.58
N SER A 172 18.27 0.96 -2.64
CA SER A 172 19.36 1.95 -2.55
C SER A 172 18.93 3.35 -2.07
N ALA A 173 17.63 3.56 -1.84
CA ALA A 173 17.06 4.87 -1.50
C ALA A 173 17.57 5.43 -0.16
N ALA A 174 17.86 4.58 0.84
CA ALA A 174 18.34 5.03 2.15
C ALA A 174 19.60 5.94 2.05
N ARG A 175 20.52 5.62 1.14
CA ARG A 175 21.72 6.46 0.91
C ARG A 175 21.41 7.74 0.16
N ALA A 176 20.48 7.68 -0.80
CA ALA A 176 20.04 8.87 -1.54
C ALA A 176 19.31 9.86 -0.63
N PHE A 177 18.59 9.37 0.38
CA PHE A 177 17.87 10.21 1.34
C PHE A 177 18.77 10.79 2.42
N LEU A 178 19.99 10.27 2.62
CA LEU A 178 20.90 10.71 3.67
C LEU A 178 21.26 12.20 3.49
N LEU A 179 21.65 12.61 2.30
CA LEU A 179 22.09 13.99 2.06
C LEU A 179 20.94 15.00 2.28
N PRO A 180 19.75 14.90 1.68
CA PRO A 180 18.64 15.80 1.96
C PRO A 180 18.27 15.85 3.44
N THR A 181 18.25 14.70 4.12
CA THR A 181 17.93 14.62 5.54
C THR A 181 18.97 15.34 6.41
N MET A 182 20.26 15.14 6.14
CA MET A 182 21.31 15.81 6.89
C MET A 182 21.28 17.33 6.65
N VAL A 183 21.06 17.78 5.41
CA VAL A 183 20.90 19.19 5.08
C VAL A 183 19.70 19.79 5.84
N PHE A 184 18.58 19.05 5.93
CA PHE A 184 17.41 19.48 6.70
C PHE A 184 17.72 19.60 8.20
N ILE A 185 18.27 18.57 8.82
CA ILE A 185 18.57 18.57 10.25
C ILE A 185 19.56 19.67 10.60
N VAL A 186 20.70 19.71 9.90
CA VAL A 186 21.76 20.70 10.15
C VAL A 186 21.26 22.11 9.83
N GLY A 187 20.54 22.29 8.72
CA GLY A 187 19.99 23.58 8.32
C GLY A 187 18.96 24.10 9.33
N LEU A 188 18.06 23.24 9.82
CA LEU A 188 17.06 23.65 10.82
C LEU A 188 17.70 23.95 12.18
N LEU A 189 18.65 23.14 12.63
CA LEU A 189 19.42 23.42 13.86
C LEU A 189 20.23 24.72 13.73
N ALA A 190 20.80 24.99 12.56
CA ALA A 190 21.49 26.26 12.29
C ALA A 190 20.51 27.46 12.34
N VAL A 191 19.32 27.33 11.75
CA VAL A 191 18.26 28.36 11.83
C VAL A 191 17.86 28.61 13.30
N ILE A 192 17.69 27.55 14.09
CA ILE A 192 17.41 27.67 15.52
C ILE A 192 18.55 28.40 16.26
N ALA A 193 19.78 27.98 16.02
CA ALA A 193 20.95 28.59 16.67
C ALA A 193 21.11 30.08 16.30
N ILE A 194 20.98 30.43 15.01
CA ILE A 194 21.02 31.83 14.53
C ILE A 194 19.89 32.64 15.17
N GLY A 195 18.68 32.09 15.19
CA GLY A 195 17.51 32.75 15.79
C GLY A 195 17.64 33.00 17.29
N LEU A 196 18.31 32.10 18.02
CA LEU A 196 18.56 32.26 19.46
C LEU A 196 19.65 33.30 19.76
N ILE A 197 20.71 33.35 18.94
CA ILE A 197 21.90 34.19 19.17
C ILE A 197 21.71 35.58 18.55
N HIS A 198 21.47 35.63 17.23
CA HIS A 198 21.44 36.86 16.46
C HIS A 198 20.51 36.75 15.23
N PRO A 199 19.20 37.01 15.35
CA PRO A 199 18.30 36.96 14.21
C PRO A 199 18.64 38.07 13.19
N LEU A 200 18.82 37.68 11.91
CA LEU A 200 19.27 38.61 10.87
C LEU A 200 18.18 39.56 10.36
N ALA A 201 16.90 39.19 10.55
CA ALA A 201 15.77 39.91 9.97
C ALA A 201 14.62 40.13 10.96
N LEU A 202 14.91 40.32 12.25
CA LEU A 202 13.89 40.46 13.31
C LEU A 202 12.85 41.58 13.02
N HIS A 203 13.25 42.64 12.37
CA HIS A 203 12.38 43.80 12.08
C HIS A 203 11.82 43.77 10.63
N ALA A 204 12.07 42.72 9.86
CA ALA A 204 11.50 42.63 8.52
C ALA A 204 9.99 42.36 8.59
N PRO A 205 9.19 43.02 7.73
CA PRO A 205 7.73 42.77 7.71
C PRO A 205 7.48 41.31 7.30
N MET A 206 6.69 40.62 8.13
CA MET A 206 6.27 39.25 7.83
C MET A 206 5.21 39.26 6.73
N PRO A 207 5.33 38.46 5.68
CA PRO A 207 4.35 38.37 4.63
C PRO A 207 3.05 37.70 5.13
N GLY A 208 1.95 37.96 4.40
CA GLY A 208 0.63 37.42 4.74
C GLY A 208 -0.14 38.22 5.78
N VAL A 209 -1.46 38.06 5.78
CA VAL A 209 -2.36 38.67 6.77
C VAL A 209 -2.36 37.84 8.03
N ALA A 210 -2.25 38.48 9.19
CA ALA A 210 -2.38 37.79 10.48
C ALA A 210 -3.77 37.18 10.63
N LEU A 211 -3.86 35.92 10.98
CA LEU A 211 -5.10 35.19 11.22
C LEU A 211 -5.50 35.15 12.70
N THR A 212 -4.65 35.69 13.58
CA THR A 212 -4.98 35.83 15.02
C THR A 212 -6.07 36.88 15.17
N PRO A 213 -7.22 36.56 15.79
CA PRO A 213 -8.31 37.55 16.00
C PRO A 213 -7.85 38.74 16.85
N ALA A 214 -8.29 39.94 16.50
CA ALA A 214 -8.01 41.15 17.28
C ALA A 214 -8.64 41.09 18.69
N ARG A 215 -9.77 40.39 18.82
CA ARG A 215 -10.39 40.03 20.11
C ARG A 215 -10.39 38.50 20.24
N ALA A 216 -10.08 37.99 21.44
CA ALA A 216 -10.17 36.56 21.72
C ALA A 216 -11.61 36.07 21.43
N LEU A 217 -11.75 35.05 20.63
CA LEU A 217 -13.03 34.39 20.34
C LEU A 217 -13.38 33.37 21.43
N GLU A 218 -12.36 32.83 22.11
CA GLU A 218 -12.48 31.87 23.22
C GLU A 218 -11.59 32.32 24.38
N THR A 219 -11.98 32.00 25.61
CA THR A 219 -11.13 32.17 26.79
C THR A 219 -10.12 31.02 26.87
N VAL A 220 -8.94 31.28 27.44
CA VAL A 220 -7.96 30.21 27.72
C VAL A 220 -8.57 29.26 28.75
N SER A 221 -9.07 28.14 28.31
CA SER A 221 -9.66 27.08 29.13
C SER A 221 -8.75 25.85 29.14
N LEU A 222 -8.90 24.95 30.12
CA LEU A 222 -8.24 23.67 30.14
C LEU A 222 -8.51 22.86 28.84
N LEU A 223 -9.75 22.94 28.33
CA LEU A 223 -10.14 22.27 27.08
C LEU A 223 -9.33 22.78 25.88
N LEU A 224 -9.12 24.10 25.78
CA LEU A 224 -8.29 24.70 24.72
C LEU A 224 -6.83 24.24 24.83
N VAL A 225 -6.27 24.20 26.03
CA VAL A 225 -4.90 23.70 26.26
C VAL A 225 -4.78 22.22 25.88
N LEU A 226 -5.74 21.40 26.27
CA LEU A 226 -5.79 19.98 25.88
C LEU A 226 -5.96 19.81 24.37
N LYS A 227 -6.77 20.67 23.72
CA LYS A 227 -6.94 20.70 22.26
C LYS A 227 -5.62 21.06 21.56
N ALA A 228 -4.90 22.06 22.06
CA ALA A 228 -3.60 22.48 21.53
C ALA A 228 -2.52 21.40 21.75
N PHE A 229 -2.45 20.79 22.94
CA PHE A 229 -1.59 19.65 23.23
C PHE A 229 -1.87 18.49 22.28
N SER A 230 -3.14 18.13 22.13
CA SER A 230 -3.60 17.12 21.22
C SER A 230 -3.12 17.41 19.78
N ALA A 231 -3.38 18.63 19.26
CA ALA A 231 -2.95 19.00 17.92
C ALA A 231 -1.42 18.90 17.73
N GLY A 232 -0.65 19.35 18.71
CA GLY A 232 0.82 19.29 18.68
C GLY A 232 1.40 17.87 18.80
N CYS A 233 0.65 16.95 19.41
CA CYS A 233 1.04 15.53 19.44
C CYS A 233 1.13 14.90 18.03
N SER A 234 0.60 15.53 16.97
CA SER A 234 0.86 15.14 15.59
C SER A 234 2.34 15.13 15.23
N ALA A 235 3.19 15.86 15.99
CA ALA A 235 4.64 15.82 15.84
C ALA A 235 5.29 14.51 16.30
N LEU A 236 4.56 13.59 16.96
CA LEU A 236 5.09 12.33 17.46
C LEU A 236 4.86 11.14 16.53
N THR A 237 4.28 11.36 15.36
CA THR A 237 4.05 10.32 14.35
C THR A 237 5.34 9.81 13.76
N GLY A 238 5.35 8.54 13.33
CA GLY A 238 6.54 7.93 12.72
C GLY A 238 7.61 7.44 13.70
N VAL A 239 7.47 7.69 15.02
CA VAL A 239 8.40 7.17 16.04
C VAL A 239 8.41 5.64 16.07
N GLU A 240 7.29 4.98 15.75
CA GLU A 240 7.18 3.53 15.68
C GLU A 240 7.90 2.89 14.48
N ALA A 241 8.25 3.66 13.46
CA ALA A 241 8.77 3.13 12.20
C ALA A 241 10.10 2.39 12.36
N ILE A 242 10.95 2.81 13.30
CA ILE A 242 12.21 2.12 13.62
C ILE A 242 11.95 0.72 14.17
N ALA A 243 10.96 0.59 15.07
CA ALA A 243 10.57 -0.71 15.62
C ALA A 243 9.99 -1.65 14.56
N ASN A 244 9.28 -1.11 13.56
CA ASN A 244 8.83 -1.87 12.39
C ASN A 244 9.99 -2.33 11.51
N GLY A 245 11.03 -1.52 11.37
CA GLY A 245 12.17 -1.69 10.49
C GLY A 245 13.38 -2.42 11.09
N VAL A 246 13.31 -3.01 12.29
CA VAL A 246 14.44 -3.70 12.95
C VAL A 246 15.15 -4.71 12.06
N PRO A 247 14.45 -5.55 11.23
CA PRO A 247 15.10 -6.52 10.35
C PRO A 247 16.03 -5.91 9.29
N LEU A 248 15.87 -4.63 8.97
CA LEU A 248 16.64 -3.91 7.95
C LEU A 248 18.04 -3.50 8.44
N PHE A 249 18.27 -3.48 9.77
CA PHE A 249 19.56 -3.07 10.33
C PHE A 249 20.64 -4.16 10.20
N LYS A 250 21.90 -3.73 10.02
CA LYS A 250 23.08 -4.58 10.12
C LYS A 250 23.22 -5.16 11.54
N GLN A 251 23.83 -6.35 11.64
CA GLN A 251 24.13 -6.94 12.96
C GLN A 251 25.07 -6.02 13.79
N PRO A 252 24.84 -5.87 15.09
CA PRO A 252 23.71 -6.35 15.90
C PRO A 252 22.46 -5.46 15.74
N ARG A 253 21.40 -5.98 15.12
CA ARG A 253 20.20 -5.24 14.67
C ARG A 253 19.54 -4.44 15.79
N GLN A 254 19.22 -5.08 16.89
CA GLN A 254 18.53 -4.45 18.02
C GLN A 254 19.31 -3.26 18.61
N ARG A 255 20.63 -3.42 18.77
CA ARG A 255 21.48 -2.34 19.29
C ARG A 255 21.47 -1.12 18.38
N ARG A 256 21.58 -1.34 17.06
CA ARG A 256 21.57 -0.26 16.06
C ARG A 256 20.21 0.42 15.99
N ALA A 257 19.11 -0.33 15.97
CA ALA A 257 17.76 0.21 16.00
C ALA A 257 17.51 1.06 17.25
N ARG A 258 17.91 0.59 18.44
CA ARG A 258 17.80 1.37 19.68
C ARG A 258 18.64 2.66 19.67
N GLN A 259 19.82 2.63 19.06
CA GLN A 259 20.65 3.83 18.90
C GLN A 259 19.97 4.85 17.98
N THR A 260 19.41 4.39 16.86
CA THR A 260 18.64 5.25 15.94
C THR A 260 17.42 5.84 16.63
N GLU A 261 16.69 5.05 17.43
CA GLU A 261 15.51 5.49 18.19
C GLU A 261 15.83 6.62 19.18
N VAL A 262 16.92 6.48 19.94
CA VAL A 262 17.37 7.54 20.88
C VAL A 262 17.83 8.78 20.12
N LEU A 263 18.58 8.59 19.02
CA LEU A 263 19.06 9.70 18.21
C LEU A 263 17.90 10.47 17.58
N LEU A 264 16.88 9.75 17.08
CA LEU A 264 15.64 10.33 16.59
C LEU A 264 14.98 11.19 17.66
N GLY A 265 14.72 10.62 18.85
CA GLY A 265 14.05 11.34 19.94
C GLY A 265 14.81 12.58 20.39
N ALA A 266 16.14 12.50 20.48
CA ALA A 266 16.99 13.63 20.87
C ALA A 266 16.95 14.78 19.82
N ILE A 267 17.12 14.44 18.53
CA ILE A 267 17.09 15.44 17.45
C ILE A 267 15.68 16.06 17.33
N LEU A 268 14.64 15.24 17.30
CA LEU A 268 13.25 15.69 17.20
C LEU A 268 12.88 16.60 18.40
N GLY A 269 13.20 16.16 19.61
CA GLY A 269 12.92 16.94 20.82
C GLY A 269 13.66 18.29 20.83
N LEU A 270 14.94 18.31 20.42
CA LEU A 270 15.72 19.53 20.32
C LEU A 270 15.13 20.51 19.27
N MET A 271 14.75 20.00 18.10
CA MET A 271 14.14 20.83 17.06
C MET A 271 12.77 21.38 17.50
N LEU A 272 11.92 20.56 18.13
CA LEU A 272 10.60 21.01 18.62
C LEU A 272 10.74 22.10 19.70
N LEU A 273 11.62 21.88 20.69
CA LEU A 273 11.88 22.88 21.74
C LEU A 273 12.48 24.16 21.17
N GLY A 274 13.46 24.04 20.26
CA GLY A 274 14.09 25.20 19.63
C GLY A 274 13.07 26.05 18.87
N LEU A 275 12.22 25.43 18.06
CA LEU A 275 11.17 26.13 17.32
C LEU A 275 10.13 26.74 18.25
N ALA A 276 9.73 26.05 19.33
CA ALA A 276 8.76 26.58 20.29
C ALA A 276 9.32 27.83 21.02
N VAL A 277 10.61 27.80 21.43
CA VAL A 277 11.28 28.95 22.03
C VAL A 277 11.32 30.15 21.07
N LEU A 278 11.63 29.91 19.78
CA LEU A 278 11.65 30.99 18.78
C LEU A 278 10.24 31.52 18.50
N ALA A 279 9.24 30.63 18.42
CA ALA A 279 7.86 31.04 18.20
C ALA A 279 7.30 31.89 19.36
N ASP A 280 7.61 31.50 20.62
CA ASP A 280 7.23 32.24 21.81
C ASP A 280 7.98 33.59 21.88
N ARG A 281 9.31 33.60 21.71
CA ARG A 281 10.13 34.81 21.77
C ARG A 281 9.77 35.85 20.72
N TRP A 282 9.37 35.44 19.53
CA TRP A 282 9.03 36.32 18.42
C TRP A 282 7.52 36.51 18.23
N HIS A 283 6.71 35.97 19.11
CA HIS A 283 5.26 36.06 19.08
C HIS A 283 4.68 35.63 17.72
N ILE A 284 5.23 34.53 17.16
CA ILE A 284 4.81 34.02 15.86
C ILE A 284 3.39 33.50 15.95
N GLY A 285 2.48 34.08 15.14
CA GLY A 285 1.10 33.66 15.00
C GLY A 285 0.80 33.11 13.60
N PRO A 286 -0.38 32.51 13.37
CA PRO A 286 -0.77 32.03 12.06
C PRO A 286 -0.99 33.19 11.08
N ARG A 287 -0.51 33.02 9.83
CA ARG A 287 -0.65 33.99 8.74
C ARG A 287 -1.14 33.30 7.48
N SER A 288 -1.94 34.04 6.68
CA SER A 288 -2.45 33.52 5.41
C SER A 288 -1.31 33.21 4.43
N GLY A 289 -1.33 32.00 3.86
CA GLY A 289 -0.35 31.57 2.85
C GLY A 289 1.07 31.40 3.37
N GLN A 290 1.31 31.34 4.69
CA GLN A 290 2.64 31.19 5.29
C GLN A 290 2.60 30.14 6.40
N THR A 291 3.45 29.12 6.31
CA THR A 291 3.65 28.19 7.43
C THR A 291 4.42 28.86 8.57
N VAL A 292 4.16 28.42 9.80
CA VAL A 292 4.90 28.91 10.99
C VAL A 292 6.41 28.68 10.83
N LEU A 293 6.81 27.54 10.32
CA LEU A 293 8.23 27.22 10.09
C LEU A 293 8.85 28.19 9.08
N SER A 294 8.17 28.53 7.98
CA SER A 294 8.64 29.50 7.00
C SER A 294 8.79 30.91 7.60
N GLN A 295 7.87 31.30 8.51
CA GLN A 295 7.98 32.56 9.25
C GLN A 295 9.22 32.58 10.15
N ILE A 296 9.44 31.53 10.95
CA ILE A 296 10.63 31.39 11.81
C ILE A 296 11.91 31.50 10.99
N ILE A 297 12.00 30.77 9.87
CA ILE A 297 13.19 30.85 8.98
C ILE A 297 13.37 32.27 8.43
N SER A 298 12.30 32.92 8.01
CA SER A 298 12.38 34.28 7.43
C SER A 298 12.85 35.32 8.44
N VAL A 299 12.48 35.19 9.73
CA VAL A 299 12.97 36.06 10.82
C VAL A 299 14.41 35.75 11.17
N ALA A 300 14.79 34.47 11.22
CA ALA A 300 16.14 34.04 11.60
C ALA A 300 17.20 34.44 10.56
N VAL A 301 16.95 34.19 9.26
CA VAL A 301 17.96 34.32 8.19
C VAL A 301 17.59 35.30 7.08
N GLY A 302 16.42 35.98 7.17
CA GLY A 302 15.91 36.83 6.11
C GLY A 302 15.37 36.04 4.92
N ARG A 303 14.79 36.75 3.93
CA ARG A 303 14.24 36.16 2.69
C ARG A 303 15.27 36.13 1.56
N GLY A 304 16.48 35.67 1.85
CA GLY A 304 17.56 35.46 0.90
C GLY A 304 17.64 34.02 0.40
N TRP A 305 18.77 33.69 -0.24
CA TRP A 305 19.04 32.35 -0.76
C TRP A 305 18.89 31.22 0.27
N ALA A 306 19.24 31.50 1.53
CA ALA A 306 19.12 30.52 2.63
C ALA A 306 17.65 30.16 2.90
N PHE A 307 16.73 31.13 2.85
CA PHE A 307 15.29 30.91 2.99
C PHE A 307 14.73 30.01 1.87
N TYR A 308 15.04 30.35 0.61
CA TYR A 308 14.55 29.56 -0.52
C TYR A 308 15.18 28.18 -0.57
N GLY A 309 16.46 28.06 -0.25
CA GLY A 309 17.17 26.78 -0.14
C GLY A 309 16.58 25.90 0.94
N MET A 310 16.28 26.47 2.11
CA MET A 310 15.66 25.73 3.21
C MET A 310 14.22 25.32 2.89
N SER A 311 13.42 26.20 2.27
CA SER A 311 12.05 25.87 1.83
C SER A 311 12.03 24.72 0.82
N LEU A 312 12.95 24.72 -0.13
CA LEU A 312 13.10 23.62 -1.08
C LEU A 312 13.53 22.32 -0.37
N THR A 313 14.48 22.41 0.56
CA THR A 313 14.94 21.27 1.36
C THR A 313 13.80 20.67 2.17
N ILE A 314 12.99 21.51 2.84
CA ILE A 314 11.80 21.07 3.60
C ILE A 314 10.82 20.37 2.67
N THR A 315 10.52 20.93 1.50
CA THR A 315 9.61 20.32 0.51
C THR A 315 10.10 18.95 0.06
N VAL A 316 11.38 18.83 -0.28
CA VAL A 316 11.98 17.57 -0.73
C VAL A 316 11.96 16.55 0.40
N VAL A 317 12.35 16.94 1.61
CA VAL A 317 12.45 15.99 2.74
C VAL A 317 11.06 15.54 3.21
N LEU A 318 10.04 16.42 3.22
CA LEU A 318 8.66 16.06 3.49
C LEU A 318 8.08 15.13 2.40
N ALA A 319 8.39 15.38 1.13
CA ALA A 319 8.05 14.45 0.06
C ALA A 319 8.70 13.07 0.28
N LEU A 320 9.99 13.04 0.65
CA LEU A 320 10.69 11.80 0.97
C LEU A 320 10.16 11.12 2.25
N ALA A 321 9.62 11.87 3.22
CA ALA A 321 9.01 11.33 4.43
C ALA A 321 7.81 10.43 4.11
N ALA A 322 7.02 10.78 3.09
CA ALA A 322 5.93 9.93 2.61
C ALA A 322 6.41 8.50 2.23
N ASN A 323 7.68 8.35 1.82
CA ASN A 323 8.27 7.05 1.48
C ASN A 323 8.30 6.06 2.66
N THR A 324 8.34 6.54 3.89
CA THR A 324 8.28 5.68 5.10
C THR A 324 7.01 4.84 5.11
N SER A 325 5.86 5.43 4.76
CA SER A 325 4.58 4.74 4.65
C SER A 325 4.53 3.75 3.48
N PHE A 326 5.21 4.06 2.36
CA PHE A 326 5.37 3.12 1.24
C PHE A 326 6.25 1.91 1.59
N GLY A 327 7.12 2.03 2.59
CA GLY A 327 7.81 0.90 3.19
C GLY A 327 6.95 0.13 4.21
N GLY A 328 6.10 0.84 4.96
CA GLY A 328 5.31 0.31 6.08
C GLY A 328 4.02 -0.40 5.66
N LEU A 329 3.11 0.29 4.98
CA LEU A 329 1.78 -0.22 4.64
C LEU A 329 1.81 -1.49 3.77
N PRO A 330 2.63 -1.60 2.70
CA PRO A 330 2.67 -2.81 1.91
C PRO A 330 3.13 -4.05 2.69
N VAL A 331 4.07 -3.87 3.63
CA VAL A 331 4.54 -4.93 4.52
C VAL A 331 3.44 -5.33 5.50
N LEU A 332 2.77 -4.37 6.13
CA LEU A 332 1.63 -4.60 7.01
C LEU A 332 0.49 -5.33 6.28
N ALA A 333 0.15 -4.86 5.07
CA ALA A 333 -0.88 -5.50 4.24
C ALA A 333 -0.52 -6.95 3.89
N GLY A 334 0.77 -7.21 3.62
CA GLY A 334 1.30 -8.56 3.41
C GLY A 334 1.17 -9.45 4.66
N LEU A 335 1.40 -8.91 5.86
CA LEU A 335 1.20 -9.63 7.12
C LEU A 335 -0.29 -9.92 7.36
N LEU A 336 -1.17 -8.94 7.17
CA LEU A 336 -2.62 -9.11 7.28
C LEU A 336 -3.15 -10.14 6.27
N ALA A 337 -2.62 -10.16 5.05
CA ALA A 337 -2.99 -11.15 4.03
C ALA A 337 -2.53 -12.56 4.39
N LYS A 338 -1.33 -12.73 4.97
CA LYS A 338 -0.87 -14.03 5.50
C LYS A 338 -1.73 -14.55 6.64
N ASP A 339 -2.31 -13.65 7.43
CA ASP A 339 -3.25 -13.99 8.51
C ASP A 339 -4.70 -14.10 8.02
N ASN A 340 -4.92 -14.07 6.69
CA ASN A 340 -6.25 -14.13 6.05
C ASN A 340 -7.19 -12.96 6.40
N TYR A 341 -6.67 -11.80 6.77
CA TYR A 341 -7.46 -10.58 7.01
C TYR A 341 -7.58 -9.70 5.76
N LEU A 342 -6.66 -9.82 4.81
CA LEU A 342 -6.71 -9.18 3.50
C LEU A 342 -6.62 -10.22 2.38
N PRO A 343 -7.01 -9.88 1.14
CA PRO A 343 -6.82 -10.76 -0.01
C PRO A 343 -5.36 -11.18 -0.18
N HIS A 344 -5.12 -12.45 -0.52
CA HIS A 344 -3.76 -13.01 -0.67
C HIS A 344 -2.92 -12.26 -1.72
N LEU A 345 -3.56 -11.51 -2.63
CA LEU A 345 -2.89 -10.62 -3.58
C LEU A 345 -1.91 -9.65 -2.90
N TYR A 346 -2.23 -9.20 -1.67
CA TYR A 346 -1.34 -8.32 -0.88
C TYR A 346 -0.11 -9.04 -0.30
N ALA A 347 -0.13 -10.37 -0.24
CA ALA A 347 1.02 -11.17 0.20
C ALA A 347 1.97 -11.54 -0.95
N VAL A 348 1.56 -11.34 -2.20
CA VAL A 348 2.35 -11.65 -3.40
C VAL A 348 3.31 -10.51 -3.69
N ARG A 349 4.59 -10.85 -3.88
CA ARG A 349 5.61 -9.91 -4.36
C ARG A 349 5.69 -9.99 -5.89
N ASP A 350 5.80 -8.84 -6.52
CA ASP A 350 6.01 -8.71 -7.95
C ASP A 350 7.45 -9.09 -8.36
N ASP A 351 7.74 -9.12 -9.65
CA ASP A 351 9.06 -9.39 -10.25
C ASP A 351 10.17 -8.50 -9.67
N ARG A 352 9.83 -7.35 -9.10
CA ARG A 352 10.73 -6.40 -8.41
C ARG A 352 10.85 -6.66 -6.90
N GLN A 353 10.30 -7.76 -6.39
CA GLN A 353 10.29 -8.14 -4.97
C GLN A 353 9.55 -7.13 -4.06
N VAL A 354 8.67 -6.30 -4.62
CA VAL A 354 7.83 -5.33 -3.89
C VAL A 354 6.37 -5.82 -3.80
N PHE A 355 5.67 -5.39 -2.78
CA PHE A 355 4.22 -5.64 -2.64
C PHE A 355 3.43 -4.59 -3.44
N ALA A 356 3.40 -4.73 -4.76
CA ALA A 356 2.84 -3.73 -5.67
C ALA A 356 1.38 -3.37 -5.34
N SER A 357 0.54 -4.35 -4.95
CA SER A 357 -0.86 -4.10 -4.55
C SER A 357 -0.98 -3.14 -3.37
N GLY A 358 -0.09 -3.27 -2.36
CA GLY A 358 -0.05 -2.37 -1.21
C GLY A 358 0.40 -0.96 -1.59
N ILE A 359 1.38 -0.84 -2.49
CA ILE A 359 1.87 0.45 -3.00
C ILE A 359 0.75 1.19 -3.75
N TRP A 360 0.05 0.50 -4.66
CA TRP A 360 -1.06 1.09 -5.40
C TRP A 360 -2.23 1.50 -4.49
N SER A 361 -2.60 0.64 -3.53
CA SER A 361 -3.67 0.97 -2.58
C SER A 361 -3.34 2.23 -1.77
N LEU A 362 -2.09 2.35 -1.29
CA LEU A 362 -1.63 3.53 -0.56
C LEU A 362 -1.69 4.79 -1.43
N ALA A 363 -1.19 4.71 -2.66
CA ALA A 363 -1.18 5.83 -3.60
C ALA A 363 -2.59 6.32 -3.92
N VAL A 364 -3.53 5.40 -4.20
CA VAL A 364 -4.92 5.75 -4.51
C VAL A 364 -5.61 6.36 -3.29
N LEU A 365 -5.52 5.74 -2.11
CA LEU A 365 -6.16 6.25 -0.90
C LEU A 365 -5.61 7.63 -0.51
N SER A 366 -4.29 7.82 -0.53
CA SER A 366 -3.67 9.12 -0.23
C SER A 366 -4.00 10.18 -1.28
N GLY A 367 -4.05 9.81 -2.56
CA GLY A 367 -4.45 10.71 -3.63
C GLY A 367 -5.90 11.19 -3.48
N VAL A 368 -6.82 10.29 -3.15
CA VAL A 368 -8.23 10.64 -2.86
C VAL A 368 -8.31 11.61 -1.68
N LEU A 369 -7.54 11.36 -0.60
CA LEU A 369 -7.52 12.27 0.55
C LEU A 369 -6.97 13.65 0.18
N ILE A 370 -5.87 13.74 -0.56
CA ILE A 370 -5.29 15.02 -1.01
C ILE A 370 -6.33 15.83 -1.80
N ILE A 371 -7.06 15.19 -2.71
CA ILE A 371 -8.12 15.84 -3.51
C ILE A 371 -9.27 16.28 -2.60
N ALA A 372 -9.72 15.42 -1.68
CA ALA A 372 -10.88 15.68 -0.83
C ALA A 372 -10.68 16.87 0.12
N VAL A 373 -9.43 17.18 0.50
CA VAL A 373 -9.08 18.29 1.39
C VAL A 373 -8.42 19.47 0.67
N ASP A 374 -8.39 19.49 -0.66
CA ASP A 374 -7.73 20.52 -1.49
C ASP A 374 -6.23 20.70 -1.17
N GLY A 375 -5.56 19.64 -0.71
CA GLY A 375 -4.15 19.68 -0.29
C GLY A 375 -3.90 20.50 0.98
N ASP A 376 -4.92 20.79 1.78
CA ASP A 376 -4.80 21.56 3.01
C ASP A 376 -4.32 20.67 4.17
N THR A 377 -3.10 20.90 4.63
CA THR A 377 -2.49 20.17 5.75
C THR A 377 -3.29 20.31 7.05
N GLN A 378 -3.86 21.49 7.32
CA GLN A 378 -4.59 21.74 8.57
C GLN A 378 -5.90 20.92 8.67
N ARG A 379 -6.51 20.58 7.54
CA ARG A 379 -7.69 19.69 7.48
C ARG A 379 -7.32 18.22 7.67
N LEU A 380 -6.08 17.83 7.39
CA LEU A 380 -5.60 16.44 7.55
C LEU A 380 -5.14 16.13 8.98
N ILE A 381 -4.56 17.09 9.69
CA ILE A 381 -4.01 16.90 11.06
C ILE A 381 -5.03 16.33 12.05
N PRO A 382 -6.31 16.76 12.08
CA PRO A 382 -7.30 16.18 12.99
C PRO A 382 -7.58 14.69 12.76
N LEU A 383 -7.47 14.21 11.53
CA LEU A 383 -7.70 12.81 11.20
C LEU A 383 -6.52 11.90 11.62
N PHE A 384 -5.31 12.44 11.56
CA PHE A 384 -4.07 11.71 11.65
C PHE A 384 -3.80 11.13 13.05
N ALA A 385 -4.00 11.92 14.08
CA ALA A 385 -3.55 11.59 15.44
C ALA A 385 -4.25 10.38 16.07
N ILE A 386 -5.53 10.13 15.75
CA ILE A 386 -6.30 9.02 16.36
C ILE A 386 -5.71 7.66 15.98
N GLY A 387 -5.34 7.47 14.72
CA GLY A 387 -4.73 6.21 14.24
C GLY A 387 -3.43 5.91 14.97
N VAL A 388 -2.52 6.87 14.99
CA VAL A 388 -1.20 6.78 15.62
C VAL A 388 -1.30 6.46 17.11
N PHE A 389 -2.06 7.25 17.86
CA PHE A 389 -2.18 7.10 19.30
C PHE A 389 -2.92 5.82 19.72
N THR A 390 -3.85 5.35 18.89
CA THR A 390 -4.44 4.01 19.06
C THR A 390 -3.36 2.93 18.90
N GLY A 391 -2.48 3.04 17.91
CA GLY A 391 -1.35 2.16 17.71
C GLY A 391 -0.37 2.18 18.90
N PHE A 392 -0.02 3.38 19.40
CA PHE A 392 0.85 3.55 20.59
C PHE A 392 0.22 2.92 21.83
N THR A 393 -1.04 3.17 22.09
CA THR A 393 -1.77 2.61 23.24
C THR A 393 -1.78 1.09 23.21
N LEU A 394 -2.10 0.50 22.05
CA LEU A 394 -2.13 -0.95 21.86
C LEU A 394 -0.73 -1.57 22.00
N SER A 395 0.29 -0.95 21.43
CA SER A 395 1.68 -1.41 21.53
C SER A 395 2.14 -1.44 22.98
N GLN A 396 1.94 -0.34 23.70
CA GLN A 396 2.38 -0.21 25.10
C GLN A 396 1.58 -1.12 26.03
N THR A 397 0.25 -1.21 25.86
CA THR A 397 -0.59 -2.16 26.62
C THR A 397 -0.16 -3.60 26.37
N GLY A 398 0.13 -3.95 25.11
CA GLY A 398 0.63 -5.27 24.76
C GLY A 398 1.98 -5.59 25.39
N LEU A 399 2.90 -4.61 25.49
CA LEU A 399 4.17 -4.79 26.20
C LEU A 399 4.01 -4.95 27.71
N VAL A 400 3.06 -4.27 28.34
CA VAL A 400 2.75 -4.51 29.77
C VAL A 400 2.35 -5.98 29.98
N VAL A 401 1.48 -6.51 29.11
CA VAL A 401 1.09 -7.92 29.16
C VAL A 401 2.28 -8.85 28.89
N HIS A 402 3.11 -8.51 27.90
CA HIS A 402 4.33 -9.26 27.57
C HIS A 402 5.27 -9.39 28.77
N TRP A 403 5.61 -8.26 29.42
CA TRP A 403 6.51 -8.26 30.57
C TRP A 403 5.94 -9.00 31.80
N ARG A 404 4.61 -8.90 32.01
CA ARG A 404 3.92 -9.67 33.07
C ARG A 404 3.95 -11.18 32.82
N ARG A 405 3.95 -11.62 31.57
CA ARG A 405 4.01 -13.05 31.20
C ARG A 405 5.43 -13.60 31.25
N THR A 406 6.40 -12.88 30.69
CA THR A 406 7.79 -13.35 30.53
C THR A 406 8.64 -13.15 31.77
N ARG A 407 8.32 -12.15 32.61
CA ARG A 407 9.00 -11.79 33.88
C ARG A 407 10.54 -11.78 33.80
N PRO A 408 11.17 -11.11 32.81
CA PRO A 408 12.64 -10.99 32.80
C PRO A 408 13.14 -10.13 33.96
N PRO A 409 14.47 -10.09 34.27
CA PRO A 409 15.01 -9.17 35.23
C PRO A 409 14.54 -7.73 35.01
N HIS A 410 14.15 -7.04 36.07
CA HIS A 410 13.60 -5.67 36.05
C HIS A 410 12.27 -5.51 35.24
N TRP A 411 11.46 -6.57 35.08
CA TRP A 411 10.20 -6.54 34.35
C TRP A 411 9.20 -5.51 34.88
N VAL A 412 9.17 -5.28 36.20
CA VAL A 412 8.28 -4.28 36.85
C VAL A 412 8.58 -2.88 36.32
N HIS A 413 9.87 -2.48 36.32
CA HIS A 413 10.28 -1.18 35.78
C HIS A 413 9.89 -1.02 34.30
N ARG A 414 10.10 -2.06 33.49
CA ARG A 414 9.68 -2.07 32.09
C ARG A 414 8.16 -1.97 31.93
N ALA A 415 7.40 -2.71 32.75
CA ALA A 415 5.94 -2.66 32.74
C ALA A 415 5.40 -1.29 33.20
N VAL A 416 6.04 -0.62 34.17
CA VAL A 416 5.66 0.74 34.60
C VAL A 416 5.87 1.76 33.51
N ILE A 417 7.01 1.76 32.82
CA ILE A 417 7.25 2.68 31.68
C ILE A 417 6.17 2.52 30.62
N ASN A 418 5.90 1.28 30.20
CA ASN A 418 4.88 1.02 29.17
C ASN A 418 3.47 1.30 29.69
N GLY A 419 3.19 1.02 30.97
CA GLY A 419 1.91 1.33 31.60
C GLY A 419 1.62 2.83 31.64
N THR A 420 2.61 3.63 32.07
CA THR A 420 2.51 5.09 32.02
C THR A 420 2.27 5.59 30.60
N GLY A 421 3.05 5.10 29.65
CA GLY A 421 2.87 5.44 28.25
C GLY A 421 1.48 5.05 27.72
N ALA A 422 0.99 3.84 28.03
CA ALA A 422 -0.34 3.40 27.62
C ALA A 422 -1.45 4.31 28.17
N VAL A 423 -1.35 4.72 29.44
CA VAL A 423 -2.33 5.64 30.05
C VAL A 423 -2.28 7.01 29.38
N VAL A 424 -1.10 7.58 29.18
CA VAL A 424 -0.95 8.93 28.58
C VAL A 424 -1.40 8.91 27.12
N THR A 425 -1.05 7.88 26.35
CA THR A 425 -1.47 7.79 24.94
C THR A 425 -2.97 7.49 24.80
N ALA A 426 -3.55 6.70 25.71
CA ALA A 426 -5.01 6.49 25.76
C ALA A 426 -5.75 7.77 26.12
N ALA A 427 -5.26 8.51 27.12
CA ALA A 427 -5.82 9.83 27.47
C ALA A 427 -5.74 10.80 26.29
N ALA A 428 -4.59 10.87 25.60
CA ALA A 428 -4.44 11.68 24.39
C ALA A 428 -5.45 11.26 23.30
N THR A 429 -5.63 9.94 23.05
CA THR A 429 -6.64 9.44 22.09
C THR A 429 -8.05 9.91 22.44
N ILE A 430 -8.43 9.85 23.72
CA ILE A 430 -9.75 10.30 24.19
C ILE A 430 -9.90 11.82 24.00
N ILE A 431 -8.86 12.59 24.31
CA ILE A 431 -8.84 14.05 24.11
C ILE A 431 -8.99 14.38 22.63
N PHE A 432 -8.24 13.71 21.75
CA PHE A 432 -8.39 13.86 20.29
C PHE A 432 -9.83 13.58 19.84
N LEU A 433 -10.37 12.45 20.28
CA LEU A 433 -11.72 12.06 19.91
C LEU A 433 -12.75 13.11 20.33
N GLY A 434 -12.65 13.61 21.55
CA GLY A 434 -13.58 14.63 22.07
C GLY A 434 -13.42 16.01 21.43
N THR A 435 -12.18 16.43 21.13
CA THR A 435 -11.88 17.80 20.66
C THR A 435 -11.89 17.96 19.14
N LYS A 436 -11.58 16.90 18.41
CA LYS A 436 -11.42 16.93 16.94
C LYS A 436 -12.52 16.18 16.19
N PHE A 437 -13.50 15.63 16.89
CA PHE A 437 -14.57 14.86 16.27
C PHE A 437 -15.30 15.65 15.19
N THR A 438 -15.70 16.89 15.49
CA THR A 438 -16.39 17.79 14.55
C THR A 438 -15.49 18.37 13.46
N GLU A 439 -14.16 18.33 13.66
CA GLU A 439 -13.18 18.82 12.70
C GLU A 439 -12.74 17.73 11.69
N GLY A 440 -13.43 16.60 11.65
CA GLY A 440 -13.18 15.52 10.68
C GLY A 440 -12.72 14.18 11.29
N ALA A 441 -12.33 14.13 12.57
CA ALA A 441 -11.86 12.90 13.22
C ALA A 441 -12.89 11.77 13.22
N TRP A 442 -14.20 12.07 13.05
CA TRP A 442 -15.27 11.08 12.88
C TRP A 442 -15.03 10.15 11.69
N VAL A 443 -14.32 10.61 10.63
CA VAL A 443 -13.96 9.77 9.48
C VAL A 443 -13.13 8.56 9.92
N VAL A 444 -12.14 8.78 10.80
CA VAL A 444 -11.29 7.71 11.33
C VAL A 444 -12.08 6.76 12.24
N VAL A 445 -13.00 7.33 13.03
CA VAL A 445 -13.91 6.54 13.92
C VAL A 445 -14.81 5.61 13.11
N ILE A 446 -15.17 5.96 11.89
CA ILE A 446 -15.91 5.09 10.96
C ILE A 446 -14.97 4.16 10.19
N ALA A 447 -13.85 4.69 9.68
CA ALA A 447 -12.94 3.93 8.83
C ALA A 447 -12.32 2.72 9.56
N VAL A 448 -11.89 2.90 10.82
CA VAL A 448 -11.26 1.81 11.59
C VAL A 448 -12.23 0.63 11.82
N PRO A 449 -13.46 0.81 12.33
CA PRO A 449 -14.44 -0.28 12.39
C PRO A 449 -14.81 -0.86 11.03
N ALA A 450 -14.89 -0.05 9.97
CA ALA A 450 -15.15 -0.53 8.62
C ALA A 450 -14.06 -1.49 8.14
N PHE A 451 -12.77 -1.15 8.35
CA PHE A 451 -11.66 -2.07 8.08
C PHE A 451 -11.72 -3.32 8.93
N MET A 452 -12.05 -3.22 10.22
CA MET A 452 -12.20 -4.39 11.10
C MET A 452 -13.33 -5.33 10.63
N LEU A 453 -14.46 -4.78 10.16
CA LEU A 453 -15.55 -5.54 9.56
C LEU A 453 -15.10 -6.22 8.27
N LEU A 454 -14.38 -5.49 7.40
CA LEU A 454 -13.80 -6.03 6.17
C LEU A 454 -12.86 -7.21 6.49
N PHE A 455 -11.91 -7.03 7.41
CA PHE A 455 -10.99 -8.07 7.86
C PHE A 455 -11.74 -9.31 8.38
N SER A 456 -12.77 -9.09 9.20
CA SER A 456 -13.58 -10.18 9.76
C SER A 456 -14.37 -10.93 8.69
N ARG A 457 -14.86 -10.23 7.64
CA ARG A 457 -15.56 -10.87 6.51
C ARG A 457 -14.61 -11.69 5.66
N ILE A 458 -13.45 -11.12 5.30
CA ILE A 458 -12.42 -11.80 4.51
C ILE A 458 -11.92 -13.04 5.26
N HIS A 459 -11.61 -12.90 6.54
CA HIS A 459 -11.13 -14.01 7.38
C HIS A 459 -12.15 -15.16 7.45
N ARG A 460 -13.42 -14.84 7.65
CA ARG A 460 -14.51 -15.83 7.65
C ARG A 460 -14.66 -16.53 6.30
N TYR A 461 -14.49 -15.79 5.19
CA TYR A 461 -14.51 -16.37 3.86
C TYR A 461 -13.39 -17.39 3.68
N TYR A 462 -12.13 -17.01 3.99
CA TYR A 462 -10.99 -17.92 3.87
C TYR A 462 -11.09 -19.14 4.78
N GLN A 463 -11.63 -18.99 6.00
CA GLN A 463 -11.88 -20.12 6.88
C GLN A 463 -12.93 -21.09 6.31
N ARG A 464 -13.99 -20.57 5.71
CA ARG A 464 -15.02 -21.40 5.05
C ARG A 464 -14.45 -22.10 3.82
N ALA A 465 -13.78 -21.37 2.96
CA ALA A 465 -13.12 -21.91 1.77
C ALA A 465 -12.09 -22.98 2.14
N GLY A 466 -11.25 -22.72 3.15
CA GLY A 466 -10.27 -23.69 3.62
C GLY A 466 -10.90 -24.98 4.15
N ARG A 467 -12.01 -24.90 4.89
CA ARG A 467 -12.76 -26.10 5.33
C ARG A 467 -13.38 -26.83 4.15
N ALA A 468 -13.96 -26.11 3.20
CA ALA A 468 -14.53 -26.71 2.00
C ALA A 468 -13.49 -27.41 1.12
N MET A 469 -12.27 -26.88 1.08
CA MET A 469 -11.13 -27.51 0.40
C MET A 469 -10.44 -28.62 1.22
N GLY A 470 -10.89 -28.89 2.46
CA GLY A 470 -10.28 -29.89 3.34
C GLY A 470 -8.85 -29.55 3.77
N LEU A 471 -8.49 -28.27 3.82
CA LEU A 471 -7.14 -27.85 4.23
C LEU A 471 -6.85 -28.29 5.67
N GLY A 472 -5.71 -28.95 5.86
CA GLY A 472 -5.28 -29.49 7.17
C GLY A 472 -5.71 -30.94 7.41
N ALA A 473 -6.49 -31.55 6.51
CA ALA A 473 -6.79 -32.99 6.51
C ALA A 473 -5.99 -33.68 5.40
N ILE A 474 -5.59 -34.92 5.66
CA ILE A 474 -4.97 -35.76 4.62
C ILE A 474 -6.11 -36.32 3.77
N PRO A 475 -6.19 -35.98 2.46
CA PRO A 475 -7.25 -36.50 1.61
C PRO A 475 -7.10 -38.02 1.42
N GLY A 476 -8.21 -38.70 1.10
CA GLY A 476 -8.19 -40.11 0.72
C GLY A 476 -7.31 -40.38 -0.49
N LYS A 477 -6.94 -41.64 -0.72
CA LYS A 477 -6.18 -42.02 -1.92
C LYS A 477 -6.96 -41.62 -3.18
N PRO A 478 -6.32 -40.93 -4.16
CA PRO A 478 -6.98 -40.61 -5.41
C PRO A 478 -7.39 -41.90 -6.14
N ARG A 479 -8.58 -41.90 -6.71
CA ARG A 479 -9.10 -43.03 -7.50
C ARG A 479 -9.20 -42.57 -8.95
N PRO A 480 -8.75 -43.39 -9.92
CA PRO A 480 -9.00 -43.13 -11.33
C PRO A 480 -10.53 -43.09 -11.55
N GLN A 481 -11.00 -42.11 -12.26
CA GLN A 481 -12.38 -42.04 -12.72
C GLN A 481 -12.40 -42.29 -14.22
N PRO A 482 -13.35 -43.10 -14.73
CA PRO A 482 -13.54 -43.21 -16.17
C PRO A 482 -13.84 -41.83 -16.76
N SER A 483 -13.25 -41.53 -17.89
CA SER A 483 -13.43 -40.25 -18.55
C SER A 483 -13.72 -40.43 -20.05
N VAL A 484 -14.68 -39.68 -20.55
CA VAL A 484 -14.91 -39.53 -21.98
C VAL A 484 -14.22 -38.29 -22.50
N VAL A 485 -13.52 -38.40 -23.59
CA VAL A 485 -12.83 -37.27 -24.22
C VAL A 485 -13.64 -36.75 -25.40
N VAL A 486 -13.97 -35.45 -25.36
CA VAL A 486 -14.72 -34.78 -26.42
C VAL A 486 -13.79 -33.80 -27.14
N VAL A 487 -13.71 -33.91 -28.47
CA VAL A 487 -12.87 -33.06 -29.31
C VAL A 487 -13.77 -32.22 -30.25
N PRO A 488 -13.91 -30.92 -30.04
CA PRO A 488 -14.58 -30.02 -30.97
C PRO A 488 -13.77 -29.91 -32.28
N VAL A 489 -14.39 -30.20 -33.41
CA VAL A 489 -13.74 -30.18 -34.71
C VAL A 489 -14.54 -29.28 -35.63
N VAL A 490 -13.86 -28.36 -36.31
CA VAL A 490 -14.48 -27.49 -37.35
C VAL A 490 -14.21 -28.03 -38.73
N ASP A 491 -12.98 -28.53 -38.96
CA ASP A 491 -12.51 -29.05 -40.25
C ASP A 491 -11.62 -30.27 -40.06
N VAL A 492 -11.46 -31.11 -41.06
CA VAL A 492 -10.40 -32.12 -41.11
C VAL A 492 -9.08 -31.43 -41.39
N SER A 493 -8.32 -31.21 -40.33
CA SER A 493 -7.08 -30.40 -40.34
C SER A 493 -5.99 -30.99 -39.45
N ARG A 494 -4.75 -30.53 -39.65
CA ARG A 494 -3.62 -30.95 -38.76
C ARG A 494 -3.86 -30.68 -37.27
N PRO A 495 -4.42 -29.51 -36.84
CA PRO A 495 -4.81 -29.30 -35.47
C PRO A 495 -5.85 -30.31 -34.96
N ALA A 496 -6.84 -30.64 -35.76
CA ALA A 496 -7.84 -31.66 -35.42
C ALA A 496 -7.20 -33.05 -35.28
N GLN A 497 -6.32 -33.44 -36.23
CA GLN A 497 -5.57 -34.69 -36.17
C GLN A 497 -4.71 -34.77 -34.88
N HIS A 498 -4.01 -33.69 -34.55
CA HIS A 498 -3.18 -33.63 -33.36
C HIS A 498 -4.03 -33.77 -32.08
N ALA A 499 -5.13 -33.06 -31.98
CA ALA A 499 -6.02 -33.13 -30.83
C ALA A 499 -6.68 -34.52 -30.66
N ILE A 500 -7.04 -35.18 -31.77
CA ILE A 500 -7.57 -36.54 -31.70
C ILE A 500 -6.49 -37.56 -31.29
N SER A 501 -5.26 -37.42 -31.77
CA SER A 501 -4.16 -38.27 -31.33
C SER A 501 -3.89 -38.16 -29.83
N GLU A 502 -3.92 -36.92 -29.29
CA GLU A 502 -3.80 -36.69 -27.87
C GLU A 502 -5.02 -37.26 -27.11
N ALA A 503 -6.24 -37.12 -27.66
CA ALA A 503 -7.46 -37.67 -27.07
C ALA A 503 -7.40 -39.19 -26.91
N LEU A 504 -6.98 -39.89 -27.97
CA LEU A 504 -6.80 -41.35 -27.96
C LEU A 504 -5.70 -41.85 -27.02
N SER A 505 -4.76 -40.94 -26.67
CA SER A 505 -3.73 -41.23 -25.65
C SER A 505 -4.26 -41.11 -24.24
N LEU A 506 -5.38 -40.38 -24.01
CA LEU A 506 -5.97 -40.15 -22.70
C LEU A 506 -7.11 -41.12 -22.37
N SER A 507 -7.89 -41.56 -23.36
CA SER A 507 -9.04 -42.44 -23.18
C SER A 507 -9.33 -43.21 -24.47
N ASP A 508 -9.86 -44.44 -24.30
CA ASP A 508 -10.39 -45.23 -25.40
C ASP A 508 -11.78 -44.71 -25.86
N ASP A 509 -12.48 -43.95 -25.01
CA ASP A 509 -13.80 -43.36 -25.30
C ASP A 509 -13.64 -41.90 -25.74
N VAL A 510 -13.48 -41.71 -27.05
CA VAL A 510 -13.30 -40.41 -27.68
C VAL A 510 -14.43 -40.09 -28.62
N ILE A 511 -15.02 -38.90 -28.49
CA ILE A 511 -16.11 -38.41 -29.34
C ILE A 511 -15.67 -37.10 -29.98
N ALA A 512 -15.61 -37.05 -31.32
CA ALA A 512 -15.46 -35.81 -32.03
C ALA A 512 -16.84 -35.13 -32.20
N VAL A 513 -16.90 -33.81 -32.00
CA VAL A 513 -18.15 -33.05 -32.15
C VAL A 513 -17.96 -31.88 -33.09
N THR A 514 -18.95 -31.63 -33.94
CA THR A 514 -19.02 -30.43 -34.77
C THR A 514 -20.37 -29.76 -34.62
N VAL A 515 -20.43 -28.45 -34.86
CA VAL A 515 -21.66 -27.66 -34.80
C VAL A 515 -22.06 -27.26 -36.23
N ALA A 516 -23.24 -27.69 -36.66
CA ALA A 516 -23.84 -27.28 -37.91
C ALA A 516 -24.90 -26.19 -37.62
N ILE A 517 -24.74 -25.02 -38.21
CA ILE A 517 -25.68 -23.91 -38.07
C ILE A 517 -26.62 -23.96 -39.25
N ASP A 518 -27.91 -24.24 -39.00
CA ASP A 518 -28.95 -24.28 -40.01
C ASP A 518 -29.44 -22.84 -40.31
N ALA A 519 -28.87 -22.18 -41.33
CA ALA A 519 -29.25 -20.83 -41.71
C ALA A 519 -30.41 -20.84 -42.72
N PRO A 520 -31.43 -19.97 -42.57
CA PRO A 520 -32.51 -19.86 -43.54
C PRO A 520 -32.00 -19.47 -44.95
N GLY A 521 -32.31 -20.28 -45.96
CA GLY A 521 -31.91 -20.02 -47.36
C GLY A 521 -30.61 -20.67 -47.81
N GLN A 522 -30.02 -21.54 -47.05
CA GLN A 522 -28.86 -22.34 -47.40
C GLN A 522 -29.33 -23.67 -48.01
N ASP A 523 -29.15 -23.86 -49.33
CA ASP A 523 -29.44 -25.14 -50.01
C ASP A 523 -28.29 -26.11 -49.70
N GLY A 524 -28.53 -27.09 -48.81
CA GLY A 524 -27.59 -28.18 -48.48
C GLY A 524 -27.37 -28.35 -46.97
N ASP A 525 -26.86 -29.53 -46.57
CA ASP A 525 -26.49 -29.83 -45.17
C ASP A 525 -25.13 -29.21 -44.87
N PRO A 526 -25.03 -28.22 -43.96
CA PRO A 526 -23.76 -27.55 -43.65
C PRO A 526 -22.67 -28.50 -43.05
N ALA A 527 -23.07 -29.65 -42.53
CA ALA A 527 -22.13 -30.64 -42.02
C ALA A 527 -21.73 -31.74 -43.01
N ARG A 528 -22.36 -31.78 -44.20
CA ARG A 528 -22.20 -32.90 -45.15
C ARG A 528 -20.74 -33.08 -45.61
N ASP A 529 -20.11 -31.99 -46.00
CA ASP A 529 -18.74 -32.03 -46.50
C ASP A 529 -17.76 -32.54 -45.44
N LEU A 530 -17.95 -32.09 -44.18
CA LEU A 530 -17.13 -32.56 -43.04
C LEU A 530 -17.38 -34.03 -42.73
N GLN A 531 -18.63 -34.50 -42.78
CA GLN A 531 -18.97 -35.91 -42.57
C GLN A 531 -18.38 -36.80 -43.66
N GLU A 532 -18.40 -36.37 -44.92
CA GLU A 532 -17.79 -37.11 -46.04
C GLU A 532 -16.26 -37.15 -45.94
N GLN A 533 -15.63 -36.03 -45.51
CA GLN A 533 -14.18 -35.97 -45.24
C GLN A 533 -13.80 -36.85 -44.06
N TRP A 534 -14.61 -36.84 -42.99
CA TRP A 534 -14.41 -37.67 -41.81
C TRP A 534 -14.49 -39.16 -42.12
N ALA A 535 -15.46 -39.55 -42.87
CA ALA A 535 -15.62 -40.95 -43.34
C ALA A 535 -14.43 -41.41 -44.18
N ARG A 536 -13.90 -40.55 -45.06
CA ARG A 536 -12.71 -40.84 -45.85
C ARG A 536 -11.42 -40.92 -45.03
N TRP A 537 -11.31 -40.03 -44.01
CA TRP A 537 -10.12 -40.01 -43.12
C TRP A 537 -10.14 -41.16 -42.13
N ASN A 538 -11.31 -41.53 -41.61
CA ASN A 538 -11.55 -42.62 -40.68
C ASN A 538 -10.58 -42.63 -39.48
N PRO A 539 -10.56 -41.59 -38.63
CA PRO A 539 -9.61 -41.46 -37.54
C PRO A 539 -9.89 -42.37 -36.34
N GLY A 540 -10.95 -43.18 -36.36
CA GLY A 540 -11.41 -44.07 -35.27
C GLY A 540 -12.57 -43.47 -34.45
N PRO A 541 -12.44 -42.33 -33.80
CA PRO A 541 -13.52 -41.73 -33.03
C PRO A 541 -14.74 -41.34 -33.90
N PRO A 542 -16.00 -41.56 -33.41
CA PRO A 542 -17.21 -41.12 -34.11
C PRO A 542 -17.31 -39.59 -34.13
N LEU A 543 -17.84 -39.05 -35.27
CA LEU A 543 -18.16 -37.64 -35.40
C LEU A 543 -19.66 -37.43 -35.10
N LYS A 544 -19.96 -36.67 -34.03
CA LYS A 544 -21.35 -36.25 -33.72
C LYS A 544 -21.58 -34.83 -34.21
N VAL A 545 -22.62 -34.65 -35.02
CA VAL A 545 -23.05 -33.33 -35.51
C VAL A 545 -24.12 -32.78 -34.60
N LEU A 546 -23.86 -31.61 -34.04
CA LEU A 546 -24.79 -30.85 -33.23
C LEU A 546 -25.44 -29.75 -34.09
N ARG A 547 -26.76 -29.81 -34.25
CA ARG A 547 -27.49 -28.83 -35.07
C ARG A 547 -28.05 -27.70 -34.25
N THR A 548 -28.00 -26.49 -34.78
CA THR A 548 -28.53 -25.30 -34.13
C THR A 548 -29.00 -24.26 -35.17
N GLU A 549 -30.04 -23.53 -34.84
CA GLU A 549 -30.52 -22.37 -35.59
C GLU A 549 -29.82 -21.06 -35.12
N TYR A 550 -29.03 -21.13 -34.06
CA TYR A 550 -28.35 -19.96 -33.46
C TYR A 550 -26.90 -19.89 -33.92
N SER A 551 -26.36 -18.68 -34.04
CA SER A 551 -24.95 -18.43 -34.41
C SER A 551 -23.95 -18.72 -33.27
N SER A 552 -24.34 -19.44 -32.23
CA SER A 552 -23.49 -19.81 -31.10
C SER A 552 -22.94 -21.22 -31.26
N ILE A 553 -21.62 -21.36 -31.26
CA ILE A 553 -20.95 -22.67 -31.28
C ILE A 553 -20.88 -23.28 -29.89
N ALA A 554 -20.75 -22.46 -28.84
CA ALA A 554 -20.59 -22.94 -27.48
C ALA A 554 -21.88 -23.55 -26.90
N ALA A 555 -23.04 -22.96 -27.16
CA ALA A 555 -24.30 -23.40 -26.57
C ALA A 555 -24.70 -24.86 -26.94
N PRO A 556 -24.64 -25.30 -28.23
CA PRO A 556 -24.92 -26.70 -28.58
C PRO A 556 -23.91 -27.68 -27.96
N ILE A 557 -22.64 -27.29 -27.88
CA ILE A 557 -21.59 -28.12 -27.23
C ILE A 557 -21.90 -28.26 -25.75
N LEU A 558 -22.25 -27.17 -25.05
CA LEU A 558 -22.61 -27.21 -23.63
C LEU A 558 -23.83 -28.13 -23.40
N ALA A 559 -24.89 -27.96 -24.15
CA ALA A 559 -26.09 -28.81 -24.05
C ALA A 559 -25.75 -30.31 -24.25
N PHE A 560 -24.91 -30.61 -25.24
CA PHE A 560 -24.43 -31.96 -25.47
C PHE A 560 -23.61 -32.52 -24.30
N LEU A 561 -22.73 -31.71 -23.72
CA LEU A 561 -21.90 -32.13 -22.60
C LEU A 561 -22.72 -32.34 -21.32
N GLU A 562 -23.75 -31.51 -21.10
CA GLU A 562 -24.71 -31.67 -20.02
C GLU A 562 -25.51 -32.97 -20.16
N GLU A 563 -26.00 -33.25 -21.37
CA GLU A 563 -26.71 -34.50 -21.68
C GLU A 563 -25.81 -35.71 -21.50
N LEU A 564 -24.57 -35.66 -22.02
CA LEU A 564 -23.58 -36.71 -21.90
C LEU A 564 -23.25 -37.01 -20.43
N HIS A 565 -23.07 -35.96 -19.60
CA HIS A 565 -22.82 -36.10 -18.18
C HIS A 565 -24.03 -36.71 -17.46
N ALA A 566 -25.24 -36.29 -17.79
CA ALA A 566 -26.46 -36.83 -17.20
C ALA A 566 -26.65 -38.33 -17.49
N GLN A 567 -26.26 -38.78 -18.70
CA GLN A 567 -26.37 -40.18 -19.11
C GLN A 567 -25.30 -41.08 -18.52
N ARG A 568 -24.05 -40.62 -18.43
CA ARG A 568 -22.91 -41.47 -18.06
C ARG A 568 -22.36 -41.21 -16.68
N GLN A 569 -22.58 -40.04 -16.11
CA GLN A 569 -22.01 -39.58 -14.80
C GLN A 569 -20.46 -39.71 -14.72
N GLU A 570 -19.80 -39.63 -15.87
CA GLU A 570 -18.35 -39.71 -16.01
C GLU A 570 -17.72 -38.32 -16.07
N GLN A 571 -16.40 -38.24 -15.81
CA GLN A 571 -15.63 -37.03 -16.04
C GLN A 571 -15.52 -36.75 -17.53
N ILE A 572 -15.85 -35.56 -17.97
CA ILE A 572 -15.70 -35.17 -19.38
C ILE A 572 -14.41 -34.36 -19.56
N VAL A 573 -13.57 -34.76 -20.49
CA VAL A 573 -12.39 -34.00 -20.89
C VAL A 573 -12.63 -33.40 -22.27
N VAL A 574 -12.64 -32.07 -22.38
CA VAL A 574 -12.79 -31.39 -23.68
C VAL A 574 -11.43 -30.91 -24.15
N LEU A 575 -10.94 -31.49 -25.25
CA LEU A 575 -9.67 -31.11 -25.87
C LEU A 575 -9.91 -30.16 -27.04
N ILE A 576 -9.57 -28.89 -26.87
CA ILE A 576 -9.83 -27.83 -27.83
C ILE A 576 -8.59 -27.65 -28.73
N PRO A 577 -8.68 -27.97 -30.05
CA PRO A 577 -7.57 -27.74 -30.98
C PRO A 577 -7.29 -26.24 -31.11
N VAL A 578 -6.03 -25.84 -31.03
CA VAL A 578 -5.61 -24.44 -31.14
C VAL A 578 -4.44 -24.31 -32.10
N ALA A 579 -4.61 -23.53 -33.14
CA ALA A 579 -3.52 -23.14 -34.02
C ALA A 579 -2.75 -21.97 -33.41
N VAL A 580 -1.46 -22.11 -33.19
CA VAL A 580 -0.59 -21.07 -32.61
C VAL A 580 0.31 -20.50 -33.70
N PRO A 581 0.15 -19.24 -34.12
CA PRO A 581 0.99 -18.63 -35.12
C PRO A 581 2.37 -18.27 -34.57
N ASP A 582 3.40 -18.35 -35.40
CA ASP A 582 4.80 -18.05 -35.04
C ASP A 582 5.02 -16.60 -34.58
N ARG A 583 4.21 -15.66 -35.08
CA ARG A 583 4.32 -14.24 -34.74
C ARG A 583 3.10 -13.74 -34.00
N ALA A 584 3.31 -13.04 -32.90
CA ALA A 584 2.24 -12.51 -32.03
C ALA A 584 1.21 -11.63 -32.78
N ARG A 585 1.63 -10.88 -33.80
CA ARG A 585 0.76 -10.04 -34.65
C ARG A 585 -0.31 -10.82 -35.41
N TYR A 586 -0.05 -12.09 -35.75
CA TYR A 586 -1.01 -12.93 -36.47
C TYR A 586 -2.08 -13.55 -35.56
N ARG A 587 -1.95 -13.42 -34.23
CA ARG A 587 -2.99 -13.83 -33.28
C ARG A 587 -4.30 -13.04 -33.47
N LEU A 588 -4.20 -11.78 -33.91
CA LEU A 588 -5.38 -10.95 -34.18
C LEU A 588 -6.21 -11.42 -35.41
N LEU A 589 -5.61 -12.26 -36.26
CA LEU A 589 -6.25 -12.79 -37.45
C LEU A 589 -6.94 -14.14 -37.21
N GLN A 590 -6.88 -14.67 -36.01
CA GLN A 590 -7.51 -15.94 -35.66
C GLN A 590 -8.91 -15.72 -35.10
N ASN A 591 -9.78 -16.69 -35.27
CA ASN A 591 -11.17 -16.62 -34.87
C ASN A 591 -11.47 -16.81 -33.37
N HIS A 592 -10.47 -17.08 -32.56
CA HIS A 592 -10.55 -17.19 -31.08
C HIS A 592 -11.68 -18.07 -30.50
N TYR A 593 -12.18 -19.04 -31.27
CA TYR A 593 -13.20 -20.00 -30.79
C TYR A 593 -12.77 -20.78 -29.56
N ASP A 594 -11.47 -21.02 -29.45
CA ASP A 594 -10.83 -21.66 -28.31
C ASP A 594 -11.06 -20.88 -27.00
N LEU A 595 -11.03 -19.54 -27.05
CA LEU A 595 -11.28 -18.69 -25.88
C LEU A 595 -12.76 -18.69 -25.50
N VAL A 596 -13.65 -18.59 -26.50
CA VAL A 596 -15.10 -18.59 -26.27
C VAL A 596 -15.52 -19.92 -25.60
N LEU A 597 -15.07 -21.04 -26.16
CA LEU A 597 -15.40 -22.35 -25.62
C LEU A 597 -14.74 -22.61 -24.25
N SER A 598 -13.47 -22.27 -24.07
CA SER A 598 -12.79 -22.41 -22.78
C SER A 598 -13.46 -21.61 -21.67
N ASN A 599 -13.93 -20.39 -21.97
CA ASN A 599 -14.64 -19.55 -20.99
C ASN A 599 -16.03 -20.12 -20.67
N ALA A 600 -16.76 -20.63 -21.67
CA ALA A 600 -18.06 -21.22 -21.46
C ALA A 600 -18.02 -22.52 -20.61
N LEU A 601 -16.93 -23.29 -20.73
CA LEU A 601 -16.73 -24.56 -19.99
C LEU A 601 -16.15 -24.36 -18.57
N ARG A 602 -15.69 -23.17 -18.23
CA ARG A 602 -14.87 -22.90 -17.03
C ARG A 602 -15.56 -23.22 -15.70
N ASP A 603 -16.85 -22.98 -15.63
CA ASP A 603 -17.61 -23.05 -14.38
C ASP A 603 -18.31 -24.40 -14.16
N LEU A 604 -18.10 -25.37 -15.06
CA LEU A 604 -18.70 -26.70 -14.99
C LEU A 604 -17.76 -27.69 -14.26
N PRO A 605 -18.12 -28.14 -13.03
CA PRO A 605 -17.19 -28.90 -12.16
C PRO A 605 -16.87 -30.31 -12.66
N TYR A 606 -17.68 -30.87 -13.58
CA TYR A 606 -17.52 -32.20 -14.19
C TYR A 606 -16.79 -32.15 -15.53
N ILE A 607 -16.31 -30.97 -15.99
CA ILE A 607 -15.60 -30.80 -17.24
C ILE A 607 -14.16 -30.36 -16.98
N ILE A 608 -13.22 -31.02 -17.63
CA ILE A 608 -11.83 -30.56 -17.75
C ILE A 608 -11.66 -30.04 -19.18
N ALA A 609 -11.53 -28.74 -19.34
CA ALA A 609 -11.22 -28.14 -20.63
C ALA A 609 -9.72 -27.92 -20.80
N ALA A 610 -9.11 -28.57 -21.78
CA ALA A 610 -7.71 -28.43 -22.11
C ALA A 610 -7.51 -27.95 -23.55
N ARG A 611 -6.54 -27.06 -23.76
CA ARG A 611 -6.18 -26.55 -25.10
C ARG A 611 -5.02 -27.37 -25.63
N VAL A 612 -5.15 -27.87 -26.86
CA VAL A 612 -4.11 -28.62 -27.57
C VAL A 612 -3.46 -27.70 -28.61
N PRO A 613 -2.32 -27.05 -28.28
CA PRO A 613 -1.71 -26.08 -29.16
C PRO A 613 -0.87 -26.76 -30.24
N MET A 614 -1.07 -26.39 -31.50
CA MET A 614 -0.22 -26.77 -32.63
C MET A 614 0.44 -25.52 -33.21
N SER A 615 1.76 -25.50 -33.31
CA SER A 615 2.51 -24.39 -33.92
C SER A 615 2.37 -24.39 -35.44
N LEU A 616 1.95 -23.27 -35.99
CA LEU A 616 1.89 -23.05 -37.43
C LEU A 616 3.24 -22.52 -37.91
N HIS A 617 4.06 -23.37 -38.53
CA HIS A 617 5.25 -22.93 -39.26
C HIS A 617 4.88 -22.63 -40.70
N VAL A 618 4.53 -21.37 -40.99
CA VAL A 618 4.26 -20.93 -42.38
C VAL A 618 5.61 -20.65 -43.05
N THR A 619 6.11 -21.60 -43.81
CA THR A 619 7.32 -21.41 -44.64
C THR A 619 6.96 -20.71 -45.93
N ARG A 620 7.90 -19.96 -46.56
CA ARG A 620 7.69 -19.31 -47.88
C ARG A 620 7.34 -20.29 -49.00
N ALA A 621 7.56 -21.60 -48.81
CA ALA A 621 7.19 -22.62 -49.73
C ALA A 621 5.68 -22.90 -49.75
N ASP A 622 4.99 -22.74 -48.62
CA ASP A 622 3.55 -23.01 -48.50
C ASP A 622 2.66 -21.93 -49.18
N VAL A 623 3.24 -20.78 -49.54
CA VAL A 623 2.51 -19.64 -50.18
C VAL A 623 2.46 -19.77 -51.72
N ARG A 624 3.17 -20.75 -52.32
CA ARG A 624 3.26 -20.90 -53.78
C ARG A 624 2.30 -21.94 -54.40
N LEU A 625 1.40 -22.53 -53.62
CA LEU A 625 0.49 -23.57 -54.13
C LEU A 625 -0.86 -23.09 -54.61
N ASP A 626 -1.15 -21.78 -54.57
CA ASP A 626 -2.42 -21.17 -55.02
C ASP A 626 -2.21 -20.00 -56.02
N SER A 627 -1.28 -20.14 -56.96
CA SER A 627 -1.18 -19.21 -58.09
C SER A 627 -1.29 -19.92 -59.43
#